data_9f3a85764fa849f099ea593e5c768b41
#
_entry.id   9f3a85764fa849f099ea593e5c768b41
#
_cell.length_a   1.000
_cell.length_b   1.000
_cell.length_c   1.000
_cell.angle_alpha   90.00
_cell.angle_beta   90.00
_cell.angle_gamma   90.00
#
_symmetry.space_group_name_H-M   'P 1'
#
loop_
_entity.id
_entity.type
_entity.pdbx_description
1 polymer ?
#
loop_
_entity_poly.entity_id
_entity_poly.type
_entity_poly.pdbx_seq_one_letter_code
_entity_poly.pdbx_strand_id
1 'polypeptide(L)'
;WEKRYHRLPDAVVVEDPDTAGGHLGEKMENIGKGDYDQYATVLGIKQFFRDEYHVEIPVIAAGGIWERADLEHALAEGADGVQMASRFVCTEECDADIAFKQAYLNCKKEDIGLLMSPAGLPGRAILTNTPNIRQYDLDHHTPCRMGCLKKCSYKESGERFCIVPALDRAQKGDVETGLVFCGTNAWKADTITTVQAIFDELFGE
;
A
#
# COMPACT_ATOMS: atom_id res chain seq x y z
N TRP A 1 -1.34 4.28 -22.44
CA TRP A 1 -2.79 4.00 -22.28
C TRP A 1 -3.54 4.47 -23.52
N GLU A 2 -3.53 5.78 -23.80
CA GLU A 2 -4.24 6.39 -24.94
C GLU A 2 -3.86 5.73 -26.26
N LYS A 3 -2.57 5.61 -26.58
CA LYS A 3 -2.07 4.97 -27.82
C LYS A 3 -2.60 3.55 -28.06
N ARG A 4 -2.92 2.80 -26.99
CA ARG A 4 -3.37 1.42 -27.10
C ARG A 4 -4.89 1.28 -27.05
N TYR A 5 -5.54 2.10 -26.24
CA TYR A 5 -6.97 1.95 -25.94
C TYR A 5 -7.83 3.09 -26.49
N HIS A 6 -7.20 4.12 -27.08
CA HIS A 6 -7.86 5.33 -27.60
C HIS A 6 -8.79 5.97 -26.56
N ARG A 7 -8.38 5.92 -25.29
CA ARG A 7 -9.13 6.43 -24.14
C ARG A 7 -8.16 6.99 -23.10
N LEU A 8 -8.52 8.10 -22.49
CA LEU A 8 -7.84 8.65 -21.32
C LEU A 8 -8.34 7.93 -20.04
N PRO A 9 -7.58 7.94 -18.94
CA PRO A 9 -8.05 7.46 -17.66
C PRO A 9 -9.16 8.37 -17.10
N ASP A 10 -10.04 7.82 -16.28
CA ASP A 10 -11.09 8.59 -15.61
C ASP A 10 -10.53 9.38 -14.40
N ALA A 11 -9.44 8.89 -13.80
CA ALA A 11 -8.67 9.53 -12.74
C ALA A 11 -7.25 8.95 -12.71
N VAL A 12 -6.32 9.64 -12.04
CA VAL A 12 -4.96 9.15 -11.76
C VAL A 12 -4.70 9.17 -10.27
N VAL A 13 -4.14 8.09 -9.73
CA VAL A 13 -3.67 8.04 -8.34
C VAL A 13 -2.15 8.21 -8.33
N VAL A 14 -1.67 9.14 -7.52
CA VAL A 14 -0.24 9.39 -7.28
C VAL A 14 0.08 8.91 -5.88
N GLU A 15 0.88 7.86 -5.79
CA GLU A 15 1.26 7.27 -4.52
C GLU A 15 2.65 7.77 -4.09
N ASP A 16 2.76 8.25 -2.85
CA ASP A 16 4.04 8.62 -2.25
C ASP A 16 4.80 7.37 -1.80
N PRO A 17 5.92 7.01 -2.42
CA PRO A 17 6.67 5.82 -2.04
C PRO A 17 7.31 5.90 -0.65
N ASP A 18 7.48 7.11 -0.11
CA ASP A 18 8.05 7.29 1.23
C ASP A 18 7.06 7.01 2.36
N THR A 19 5.74 6.99 2.05
CA THR A 19 4.70 6.81 3.07
C THR A 19 3.69 5.71 2.77
N ALA A 20 3.52 5.33 1.52
CA ALA A 20 2.56 4.31 1.09
C ALA A 20 2.90 2.91 1.61
N GLY A 21 1.89 2.03 1.62
CA GLY A 21 1.99 0.63 2.01
C GLY A 21 1.92 -0.33 0.83
N GLY A 22 2.24 -1.59 1.06
CA GLY A 22 2.26 -2.59 0.00
C GLY A 22 3.44 -2.43 -0.94
N HIS A 23 3.29 -2.82 -2.20
CA HIS A 23 4.32 -2.65 -3.21
C HIS A 23 4.47 -1.18 -3.60
N LEU A 24 5.71 -0.73 -3.68
CA LEU A 24 6.05 0.66 -3.97
C LEU A 24 6.60 0.79 -5.40
N GLY A 25 6.21 1.85 -6.08
CA GLY A 25 6.57 2.13 -7.47
C GLY A 25 7.96 2.74 -7.66
N GLU A 26 8.80 2.75 -6.60
CA GLU A 26 10.14 3.35 -6.61
C GLU A 26 11.20 2.27 -6.29
N LYS A 27 12.47 2.53 -6.62
CA LYS A 27 13.56 1.64 -6.26
C LYS A 27 13.86 1.73 -4.76
N MET A 28 14.21 0.58 -4.14
CA MET A 28 14.56 0.49 -2.73
C MET A 28 15.57 1.55 -2.27
N GLU A 29 16.56 1.82 -3.10
CA GLU A 29 17.64 2.77 -2.81
C GLU A 29 17.21 4.24 -2.78
N ASN A 30 16.05 4.57 -3.36
CA ASN A 30 15.53 5.94 -3.42
C ASN A 30 14.47 6.22 -2.34
N ILE A 31 13.84 5.19 -1.79
CA ILE A 31 12.78 5.34 -0.79
C ILE A 31 13.38 5.89 0.52
N GLY A 32 12.74 6.90 1.10
CA GLY A 32 13.13 7.53 2.35
C GLY A 32 14.24 8.59 2.21
N LYS A 33 14.62 8.97 0.98
CA LYS A 33 15.58 10.06 0.76
C LYS A 33 14.97 11.46 0.76
N GLY A 34 13.64 11.55 0.66
CA GLY A 34 12.92 12.81 0.58
C GLY A 34 13.10 13.55 -0.75
N ASP A 35 13.55 12.84 -1.78
CA ASP A 35 13.76 13.42 -3.12
C ASP A 35 12.47 13.41 -3.96
N TYR A 36 11.44 12.66 -3.52
CA TYR A 36 10.17 12.57 -4.23
C TYR A 36 9.18 13.61 -3.70
N ASP A 37 8.71 14.46 -4.61
CA ASP A 37 7.65 15.43 -4.34
C ASP A 37 6.34 14.96 -4.97
N GLN A 38 5.46 14.42 -4.12
CA GLN A 38 4.16 13.91 -4.54
C GLN A 38 3.29 15.02 -5.14
N TYR A 39 3.25 16.18 -4.51
CA TYR A 39 2.35 17.25 -4.92
C TYR A 39 2.84 17.97 -6.18
N ALA A 40 4.13 18.12 -6.35
CA ALA A 40 4.69 18.55 -7.64
C ALA A 40 4.33 17.56 -8.76
N THR A 41 4.32 16.25 -8.47
CA THR A 41 3.89 15.22 -9.42
C THR A 41 2.38 15.32 -9.71
N VAL A 42 1.53 15.53 -8.69
CA VAL A 42 0.08 15.78 -8.85
C VAL A 42 -0.17 16.96 -9.80
N LEU A 43 0.44 18.09 -9.52
CA LEU A 43 0.29 19.31 -10.33
C LEU A 43 0.83 19.12 -11.76
N GLY A 44 1.98 18.43 -11.90
CA GLY A 44 2.57 18.13 -13.20
C GLY A 44 1.67 17.23 -14.07
N ILE A 45 1.00 16.24 -13.49
CA ILE A 45 0.05 15.36 -14.18
C ILE A 45 -1.18 16.18 -14.62
N LYS A 46 -1.75 17.02 -13.75
CA LYS A 46 -2.87 17.91 -14.11
C LYS A 46 -2.51 18.83 -15.26
N GLN A 47 -1.32 19.45 -15.21
CA GLN A 47 -0.84 20.32 -16.26
C GLN A 47 -0.65 19.54 -17.58
N PHE A 48 -0.06 18.34 -17.53
CA PHE A 48 0.12 17.50 -18.72
C PHE A 48 -1.20 17.22 -19.44
N PHE A 49 -2.27 16.84 -18.73
CA PHE A 49 -3.57 16.56 -19.34
C PHE A 49 -4.22 17.83 -19.94
N ARG A 50 -4.05 19.00 -19.31
CA ARG A 50 -4.50 20.27 -19.87
C ARG A 50 -3.79 20.62 -21.16
N ASP A 51 -2.46 20.52 -21.17
CA ASP A 51 -1.64 20.96 -22.30
C ASP A 51 -1.77 20.03 -23.50
N GLU A 52 -1.69 18.70 -23.26
CA GLU A 52 -1.64 17.72 -24.34
C GLU A 52 -3.02 17.28 -24.83
N TYR A 53 -4.03 17.28 -23.96
CA TYR A 53 -5.35 16.73 -24.27
C TYR A 53 -6.50 17.71 -24.09
N HIS A 54 -6.26 18.89 -23.52
CA HIS A 54 -7.26 19.92 -23.24
C HIS A 54 -8.42 19.43 -22.36
N VAL A 55 -8.10 18.56 -21.39
CA VAL A 55 -9.07 17.97 -20.44
C VAL A 55 -8.59 18.11 -19.01
N GLU A 56 -9.54 18.16 -18.08
CA GLU A 56 -9.30 18.03 -16.65
C GLU A 56 -9.53 16.57 -16.25
N ILE A 57 -8.53 15.94 -15.63
CA ILE A 57 -8.63 14.58 -15.07
C ILE A 57 -8.32 14.68 -13.58
N PRO A 58 -9.17 14.14 -12.70
CA PRO A 58 -8.92 14.13 -11.27
C PRO A 58 -7.62 13.40 -10.92
N VAL A 59 -6.80 14.01 -10.07
CA VAL A 59 -5.56 13.41 -9.57
C VAL A 59 -5.66 13.26 -8.06
N ILE A 60 -5.54 12.01 -7.60
CA ILE A 60 -5.77 11.56 -6.23
C ILE A 60 -4.42 11.33 -5.55
N ALA A 61 -4.20 11.89 -4.38
CA ALA A 61 -3.01 11.64 -3.58
C ALA A 61 -3.19 10.38 -2.71
N ALA A 62 -2.17 9.53 -2.63
CA ALA A 62 -2.16 8.32 -1.82
C ALA A 62 -0.84 8.17 -1.05
N GLY A 63 -0.91 7.56 0.13
CA GLY A 63 0.23 7.40 1.03
C GLY A 63 0.25 8.44 2.14
N GLY A 64 0.50 7.99 3.36
CA GLY A 64 0.64 8.87 4.54
C GLY A 64 -0.65 9.50 5.06
N ILE A 65 -1.75 9.39 4.36
CA ILE A 65 -3.04 9.99 4.76
C ILE A 65 -3.67 9.17 5.89
N TRP A 66 -3.99 9.81 7.00
CA TRP A 66 -4.57 9.16 8.17
C TRP A 66 -5.72 9.95 8.80
N GLU A 67 -5.57 11.24 8.97
CA GLU A 67 -6.50 12.13 9.67
C GLU A 67 -6.97 13.28 8.76
N ARG A 68 -7.96 14.04 9.26
CA ARG A 68 -8.54 15.18 8.52
C ARG A 68 -7.48 16.18 8.07
N ALA A 69 -6.50 16.48 8.91
CA ALA A 69 -5.43 17.41 8.57
C ALA A 69 -4.62 16.95 7.34
N ASP A 70 -4.36 15.63 7.22
CA ASP A 70 -3.67 15.09 6.04
C ASP A 70 -4.51 15.24 4.77
N LEU A 71 -5.83 14.98 4.87
CA LEU A 71 -6.79 15.19 3.78
C LEU A 71 -6.82 16.66 3.35
N GLU A 72 -6.99 17.58 4.29
CA GLU A 72 -7.05 19.02 4.01
C GLU A 72 -5.73 19.52 3.39
N HIS A 73 -4.60 19.03 3.87
CA HIS A 73 -3.29 19.33 3.29
C HIS A 73 -3.20 18.85 1.83
N ALA A 74 -3.55 17.60 1.54
CA ALA A 74 -3.50 17.07 0.18
C ALA A 74 -4.38 17.89 -0.80
N LEU A 75 -5.58 18.28 -0.36
CA LEU A 75 -6.47 19.13 -1.17
C LEU A 75 -5.90 20.54 -1.38
N ALA A 76 -5.29 21.13 -0.34
CA ALA A 76 -4.65 22.45 -0.43
C ALA A 76 -3.44 22.45 -1.39
N GLU A 77 -2.71 21.34 -1.46
CA GLU A 77 -1.58 21.12 -2.38
C GLU A 77 -2.03 20.77 -3.82
N GLY A 78 -3.33 20.73 -4.07
CA GLY A 78 -3.90 20.61 -5.42
C GLY A 78 -4.35 19.23 -5.85
N ALA A 79 -4.35 18.23 -4.96
CA ALA A 79 -5.02 16.97 -5.22
C ALA A 79 -6.56 17.16 -5.28
N ASP A 80 -7.24 16.35 -6.10
CA ASP A 80 -8.70 16.38 -6.19
C ASP A 80 -9.38 15.44 -5.19
N GLY A 81 -8.59 14.63 -4.48
CA GLY A 81 -9.03 13.70 -3.46
C GLY A 81 -7.87 12.91 -2.90
N VAL A 82 -8.16 11.99 -1.99
CA VAL A 82 -7.17 11.10 -1.36
C VAL A 82 -7.58 9.64 -1.44
N GLN A 83 -6.58 8.74 -1.43
CA GLN A 83 -6.78 7.31 -1.28
C GLN A 83 -6.17 6.86 0.04
N MET A 84 -6.93 6.12 0.82
CA MET A 84 -6.52 5.58 2.12
C MET A 84 -6.80 4.07 2.14
N ALA A 85 -5.88 3.28 2.70
CA ALA A 85 -6.07 1.85 2.88
C ALA A 85 -5.84 1.43 4.35
N SER A 86 -4.66 1.68 4.92
CA SER A 86 -4.29 1.22 6.27
C SER A 86 -5.25 1.69 7.35
N ARG A 87 -5.84 2.89 7.21
CA ARG A 87 -6.83 3.43 8.15
C ARG A 87 -8.08 2.55 8.25
N PHE A 88 -8.50 1.95 7.13
CA PHE A 88 -9.73 1.16 7.04
C PHE A 88 -9.55 -0.31 7.42
N VAL A 89 -8.32 -0.78 7.67
CA VAL A 89 -8.07 -2.18 8.09
C VAL A 89 -8.70 -2.46 9.46
N CYS A 90 -8.58 -1.53 10.41
CA CYS A 90 -9.16 -1.66 11.74
C CYS A 90 -10.60 -1.16 11.79
N THR A 91 -11.45 -1.63 10.86
CA THR A 91 -12.89 -1.37 10.87
C THR A 91 -13.68 -2.66 11.03
N GLU A 92 -14.92 -2.54 11.51
CA GLU A 92 -15.85 -3.68 11.61
C GLU A 92 -16.17 -4.27 10.24
N GLU A 93 -16.25 -3.39 9.21
CA GLU A 93 -16.59 -3.75 7.83
C GLU A 93 -15.45 -4.43 7.07
N CYS A 94 -14.20 -4.29 7.52
CA CYS A 94 -13.08 -5.03 6.94
C CYS A 94 -13.24 -6.54 7.21
N ASP A 95 -13.22 -7.35 6.16
CA ASP A 95 -13.44 -8.79 6.21
C ASP A 95 -12.19 -9.63 6.56
N ALA A 96 -11.04 -8.97 6.82
CA ALA A 96 -9.86 -9.65 7.32
C ALA A 96 -10.10 -10.23 8.72
N ASP A 97 -9.45 -11.36 9.01
CA ASP A 97 -9.51 -11.99 10.33
C ASP A 97 -9.11 -11.02 11.44
N ILE A 98 -9.66 -11.25 12.63
CA ILE A 98 -9.38 -10.41 13.81
C ILE A 98 -7.88 -10.36 14.14
N ALA A 99 -7.13 -11.43 13.94
CA ALA A 99 -5.69 -11.46 14.17
C ALA A 99 -4.94 -10.52 13.21
N PHE A 100 -5.42 -10.36 11.97
CA PHE A 100 -4.87 -9.36 11.04
C PHE A 100 -5.07 -7.93 11.56
N LYS A 101 -6.26 -7.60 12.05
CA LYS A 101 -6.56 -6.30 12.67
C LYS A 101 -5.73 -6.09 13.94
N GLN A 102 -5.56 -7.14 14.76
CA GLN A 102 -4.71 -7.10 15.96
C GLN A 102 -3.24 -6.82 15.63
N ALA A 103 -2.74 -7.31 14.50
CA ALA A 103 -1.38 -6.98 14.07
C ALA A 103 -1.19 -5.47 13.86
N TYR A 104 -2.19 -4.76 13.34
CA TYR A 104 -2.16 -3.30 13.24
C TYR A 104 -2.27 -2.62 14.60
N LEU A 105 -3.23 -3.05 15.46
CA LEU A 105 -3.43 -2.45 16.79
C LEU A 105 -2.21 -2.60 17.70
N ASN A 106 -1.45 -3.67 17.54
CA ASN A 106 -0.24 -3.94 18.32
C ASN A 106 1.04 -3.37 17.67
N CYS A 107 0.95 -2.88 16.43
CA CYS A 107 2.07 -2.39 15.65
C CYS A 107 2.64 -1.10 16.25
N LYS A 108 3.95 -1.04 16.37
CA LYS A 108 4.67 0.18 16.71
C LYS A 108 5.30 0.77 15.45
N LYS A 109 5.68 2.03 15.50
CA LYS A 109 6.30 2.72 14.36
C LYS A 109 7.58 2.03 13.89
N GLU A 110 8.38 1.52 14.81
CA GLU A 110 9.62 0.79 14.54
C GLU A 110 9.42 -0.61 13.92
N ASP A 111 8.21 -1.18 14.01
CA ASP A 111 7.88 -2.47 13.42
C ASP A 111 7.60 -2.36 11.91
N ILE A 112 7.36 -1.14 11.42
CA ILE A 112 7.06 -0.86 10.01
C ILE A 112 8.36 -0.63 9.25
N GLY A 113 8.57 -1.37 8.18
CA GLY A 113 9.77 -1.21 7.39
C GLY A 113 9.62 -1.71 5.96
N LEU A 114 10.73 -1.67 5.23
CA LEU A 114 10.80 -2.05 3.83
C LEU A 114 11.35 -3.46 3.68
N LEU A 115 10.78 -4.22 2.77
CA LEU A 115 11.29 -5.52 2.33
C LEU A 115 11.34 -5.58 0.81
N MET A 116 12.21 -6.42 0.27
CA MET A 116 12.19 -6.75 -1.16
C MET A 116 11.23 -7.91 -1.38
N SER A 117 10.11 -7.63 -2.03
CA SER A 117 9.13 -8.64 -2.39
C SER A 117 9.68 -9.61 -3.44
N PRO A 118 9.23 -10.87 -3.45
CA PRO A 118 9.51 -11.81 -4.53
C PRO A 118 9.08 -11.35 -5.92
N ALA A 119 8.15 -10.40 -5.98
CA ALA A 119 7.74 -9.74 -7.23
C ALA A 119 8.81 -8.80 -7.82
N GLY A 120 9.91 -8.56 -7.08
CA GLY A 120 11.00 -7.69 -7.50
C GLY A 120 10.76 -6.21 -7.23
N LEU A 121 9.76 -5.89 -6.42
CA LEU A 121 9.42 -4.53 -6.00
C LEU A 121 9.69 -4.36 -4.50
N PRO A 122 10.14 -3.19 -4.05
CA PRO A 122 10.09 -2.84 -2.63
C PRO A 122 8.65 -2.91 -2.13
N GLY A 123 8.48 -3.26 -0.86
CA GLY A 123 7.18 -3.24 -0.20
C GLY A 123 7.30 -2.79 1.23
N ARG A 124 6.28 -2.11 1.76
CA ARG A 124 6.23 -1.70 3.16
C ARG A 124 5.23 -2.54 3.92
N ALA A 125 5.67 -3.08 5.05
CA ALA A 125 4.92 -4.02 5.85
C ALA A 125 5.29 -3.92 7.34
N ILE A 126 4.53 -4.59 8.18
CA ILE A 126 4.93 -4.93 9.55
C ILE A 126 5.97 -6.07 9.43
N LEU A 127 7.18 -5.86 9.93
CA LEU A 127 8.34 -6.74 9.70
C LEU A 127 8.65 -7.71 10.85
N THR A 128 7.90 -7.68 11.94
CA THR A 128 8.18 -8.48 13.14
C THR A 128 8.23 -10.00 12.88
N ASN A 129 7.50 -10.46 11.86
CA ASN A 129 7.37 -11.87 11.48
C ASN A 129 8.11 -12.26 10.17
N THR A 130 8.82 -11.33 9.53
CA THR A 130 9.47 -11.60 8.22
C THR A 130 10.37 -12.85 8.19
N PRO A 131 11.18 -13.17 9.23
CA PRO A 131 11.94 -14.41 9.28
C PRO A 131 11.04 -15.65 9.22
N ASN A 132 9.91 -15.63 9.90
CA ASN A 132 8.96 -16.75 9.97
C ASN A 132 8.32 -17.03 8.61
N ILE A 133 7.98 -15.97 7.85
CA ILE A 133 7.40 -16.08 6.51
C ILE A 133 8.33 -16.88 5.59
N ARG A 134 9.61 -16.51 5.60
CA ARG A 134 10.62 -17.19 4.79
C ARG A 134 10.83 -18.63 5.23
N GLN A 135 10.94 -18.89 6.53
CA GLN A 135 11.13 -20.23 7.07
C GLN A 135 9.94 -21.13 6.74
N TYR A 136 8.72 -20.64 6.92
CA TYR A 136 7.51 -21.35 6.58
C TYR A 136 7.50 -21.82 5.11
N ASP A 137 7.82 -20.93 4.17
CA ASP A 137 7.84 -21.27 2.75
C ASP A 137 8.96 -22.24 2.37
N LEU A 138 10.11 -22.22 3.09
CA LEU A 138 11.18 -23.21 2.91
C LEU A 138 10.74 -24.59 3.40
N ASP A 139 10.08 -24.68 4.54
CA ASP A 139 9.63 -25.94 5.14
C ASP A 139 8.44 -26.55 4.39
N HIS A 140 7.61 -25.72 3.75
CA HIS A 140 6.38 -26.13 3.06
C HIS A 140 6.43 -25.85 1.55
N HIS A 141 7.64 -25.83 0.97
CA HIS A 141 7.82 -25.50 -0.44
C HIS A 141 6.95 -26.35 -1.36
N THR A 142 6.10 -25.70 -2.11
CA THR A 142 5.29 -26.34 -3.15
C THR A 142 5.58 -25.71 -4.51
N PRO A 143 5.58 -26.48 -5.59
CA PRO A 143 5.75 -25.93 -6.94
C PRO A 143 4.73 -24.82 -7.21
N CYS A 144 5.19 -23.71 -7.78
CA CYS A 144 4.33 -22.58 -8.10
C CYS A 144 3.21 -22.97 -9.07
N ARG A 145 1.96 -22.83 -8.65
CA ARG A 145 0.76 -23.07 -9.46
C ARG A 145 0.12 -21.80 -10.00
N MET A 146 0.53 -20.62 -9.47
CA MET A 146 -0.14 -19.34 -9.76
C MET A 146 0.22 -18.76 -11.13
N GLY A 147 1.44 -18.95 -11.60
CA GLY A 147 1.87 -18.43 -12.90
C GLY A 147 1.78 -16.88 -13.05
N CYS A 148 1.71 -16.14 -11.92
CA CYS A 148 1.43 -14.72 -11.89
C CYS A 148 2.52 -13.83 -12.51
N LEU A 149 3.78 -14.26 -12.50
CA LEU A 149 4.93 -13.53 -13.05
C LEU A 149 5.69 -14.38 -14.05
N LYS A 150 6.24 -13.74 -15.12
CA LYS A 150 7.14 -14.40 -16.07
C LYS A 150 8.45 -14.78 -15.41
N LYS A 151 9.07 -13.84 -14.67
CA LYS A 151 10.27 -14.05 -13.85
C LYS A 151 9.89 -13.89 -12.39
N CYS A 152 10.27 -14.84 -11.55
CA CYS A 152 9.93 -14.84 -10.14
C CYS A 152 11.01 -15.60 -9.37
N SER A 153 11.63 -14.95 -8.39
CA SER A 153 12.70 -15.56 -7.59
C SER A 153 12.27 -16.81 -6.85
N TYR A 154 11.00 -16.90 -6.44
CA TYR A 154 10.45 -18.12 -5.85
C TYR A 154 10.46 -19.32 -6.82
N LYS A 155 10.10 -19.09 -8.10
CA LYS A 155 10.13 -20.13 -9.14
C LYS A 155 11.54 -20.52 -9.55
N GLU A 156 12.45 -19.52 -9.62
CA GLU A 156 13.78 -19.69 -10.22
C GLU A 156 14.78 -20.30 -9.23
N SER A 157 14.78 -19.86 -7.98
CA SER A 157 15.77 -20.25 -6.98
C SER A 157 15.21 -20.89 -5.71
N GLY A 158 13.92 -20.73 -5.43
CA GLY A 158 13.33 -21.11 -4.15
C GLY A 158 13.82 -20.31 -2.93
N GLU A 159 14.65 -19.30 -3.16
CA GLU A 159 15.31 -18.54 -2.07
C GLU A 159 14.40 -17.55 -1.34
N ARG A 160 13.26 -17.22 -1.93
CA ARG A 160 12.31 -16.26 -1.37
C ARG A 160 10.94 -16.91 -1.19
N PHE A 161 10.13 -16.31 -0.32
CA PHE A 161 8.74 -16.75 -0.12
C PHE A 161 7.85 -16.42 -1.31
N CYS A 162 6.74 -17.14 -1.49
CA CYS A 162 5.70 -16.77 -2.45
C CYS A 162 4.76 -15.74 -1.83
N ILE A 163 4.64 -14.56 -2.46
CA ILE A 163 3.87 -13.45 -1.88
C ILE A 163 2.37 -13.75 -1.80
N VAL A 164 1.80 -14.46 -2.79
CA VAL A 164 0.35 -14.72 -2.84
C VAL A 164 -0.13 -15.54 -1.65
N PRO A 165 0.46 -16.72 -1.33
CA PRO A 165 0.10 -17.45 -0.12
C PRO A 165 0.43 -16.70 1.17
N ALA A 166 1.49 -15.89 1.20
CA ALA A 166 1.84 -15.12 2.39
C ALA A 166 0.77 -14.06 2.72
N LEU A 167 0.23 -13.37 1.70
CA LEU A 167 -0.87 -12.43 1.87
C LEU A 167 -2.18 -13.15 2.26
N ASP A 168 -2.47 -14.29 1.63
CA ASP A 168 -3.67 -15.10 1.92
C ASP A 168 -3.64 -15.63 3.37
N ARG A 169 -2.49 -16.12 3.86
CA ARG A 169 -2.32 -16.55 5.26
C ARG A 169 -2.60 -15.40 6.23
N ALA A 170 -1.98 -14.24 5.99
CA ALA A 170 -2.16 -13.08 6.86
C ALA A 170 -3.64 -12.66 6.95
N GLN A 171 -4.32 -12.52 5.81
CA GLN A 171 -5.72 -12.13 5.74
C GLN A 171 -6.62 -13.12 6.48
N LYS A 172 -6.27 -14.43 6.49
CA LYS A 172 -6.99 -15.50 7.21
C LYS A 172 -6.60 -15.66 8.68
N GLY A 173 -5.78 -14.76 9.21
CA GLY A 173 -5.42 -14.71 10.63
C GLY A 173 -4.07 -15.34 10.99
N ASP A 174 -3.40 -16.05 10.07
CA ASP A 174 -2.03 -16.50 10.29
C ASP A 174 -1.04 -15.35 10.00
N VAL A 175 -0.94 -14.44 10.95
CA VAL A 175 -0.03 -13.29 10.86
C VAL A 175 1.42 -13.66 11.23
N GLU A 176 1.64 -14.81 11.82
CA GLU A 176 2.98 -15.30 12.19
C GLU A 176 3.79 -15.75 10.97
N THR A 177 3.12 -16.33 9.97
CA THR A 177 3.75 -16.79 8.73
C THR A 177 3.23 -16.03 7.49
N GLY A 178 2.27 -15.13 7.69
CA GLY A 178 1.69 -14.30 6.67
C GLY A 178 2.35 -12.93 6.54
N LEU A 179 2.21 -12.27 5.41
CA LEU A 179 2.74 -10.92 5.15
C LEU A 179 1.65 -9.88 5.38
N VAL A 180 1.89 -8.95 6.30
CA VAL A 180 0.97 -7.84 6.63
C VAL A 180 1.51 -6.54 6.03
N PHE A 181 1.05 -6.19 4.84
CA PHE A 181 1.38 -4.91 4.23
C PHE A 181 0.67 -3.76 4.95
N CYS A 182 1.35 -2.62 5.09
CA CYS A 182 0.78 -1.42 5.70
C CYS A 182 1.52 -0.16 5.25
N GLY A 183 0.87 1.02 5.33
CA GLY A 183 1.52 2.32 5.20
C GLY A 183 2.25 2.73 6.47
N THR A 184 3.04 3.81 6.37
CA THR A 184 3.85 4.33 7.50
C THR A 184 3.04 4.71 8.73
N ASN A 185 1.75 5.05 8.59
CA ASN A 185 0.88 5.49 9.67
C ASN A 185 0.04 4.36 10.30
N ALA A 186 0.24 3.09 9.90
CA ALA A 186 -0.53 1.96 10.44
C ALA A 186 -0.44 1.83 11.98
N TRP A 187 0.68 2.21 12.57
CA TRP A 187 0.91 2.22 14.02
C TRP A 187 -0.01 3.19 14.80
N LYS A 188 -0.70 4.11 14.10
CA LYS A 188 -1.67 5.02 14.71
C LYS A 188 -3.03 4.33 14.99
N ALA A 189 -3.23 3.11 14.51
CA ALA A 189 -4.43 2.34 14.82
C ALA A 189 -4.44 1.97 16.30
N ASP A 190 -5.48 2.34 17.05
CA ASP A 190 -5.62 2.12 18.48
C ASP A 190 -6.88 1.35 18.86
N THR A 191 -7.85 1.29 17.97
CA THR A 191 -9.13 0.62 18.20
C THR A 191 -9.73 0.11 16.88
N ILE A 192 -10.66 -0.84 16.98
CA ILE A 192 -11.53 -1.21 15.87
C ILE A 192 -12.73 -0.25 15.91
N THR A 193 -12.97 0.40 14.79
CA THR A 193 -14.03 1.39 14.61
C THR A 193 -14.93 1.01 13.43
N THR A 194 -15.80 1.90 12.97
CA THR A 194 -16.60 1.71 11.74
C THR A 194 -16.10 2.61 10.62
N VAL A 195 -16.38 2.23 9.38
CA VAL A 195 -16.13 3.08 8.21
C VAL A 195 -16.83 4.43 8.38
N GLN A 196 -18.08 4.42 8.87
CA GLN A 196 -18.84 5.65 9.11
C GLN A 196 -18.12 6.60 10.09
N ALA A 197 -17.63 6.08 11.23
CA ALA A 197 -16.92 6.90 12.19
C ALA A 197 -15.63 7.52 11.62
N ILE A 198 -14.93 6.82 10.72
CA ILE A 198 -13.78 7.39 10.01
C ILE A 198 -14.23 8.54 9.11
N PHE A 199 -15.34 8.39 8.38
CA PHE A 199 -15.87 9.45 7.54
C PHE A 199 -16.36 10.66 8.36
N ASP A 200 -17.03 10.43 9.48
CA ASP A 200 -17.46 11.50 10.39
C ASP A 200 -16.25 12.31 10.91
N GLU A 201 -15.16 11.62 11.27
CA GLU A 201 -13.90 12.27 11.69
C GLU A 201 -13.27 13.08 10.54
N LEU A 202 -13.21 12.52 9.33
CA LEU A 202 -12.57 13.16 8.18
C LEU A 202 -13.36 14.37 7.67
N PHE A 203 -14.69 14.33 7.71
CA PHE A 203 -15.54 15.36 7.13
C PHE A 203 -16.27 16.23 8.18
N GLY A 204 -16.26 15.84 9.46
CA GLY A 204 -16.80 16.61 10.57
C GLY A 204 -18.31 16.62 10.61
N GLU A 205 -18.95 15.51 10.28
CA GLU A 205 -20.40 15.29 10.37
C GLU A 205 -20.79 14.70 11.71
#